data_7fe7f7dcecc931bd57988b9c82319f96
#
_entry.id   7fe7f7dcecc931bd57988b9c82319f96
#
_cell.length_a   1.000
_cell.length_b   1.000
_cell.length_c   1.000
_cell.angle_alpha   90.00
_cell.angle_beta   90.00
_cell.angle_gamma   90.00
#
_symmetry.space_group_name_H-M   'P 1'
#
loop_
_entity.id
_entity.type
_entity.pdbx_description
1 polymer ?
#
loop_
_entity_poly.entity_id
_entity_poly.type
_entity_poly.pdbx_seq_one_letter_code
_entity_poly.pdbx_strand_id
1 'polypeptide(L)'
;CSLCFHSAKVEVQGKALTEHDMRPYKGSRMISPEEIIDKTSGYPTASLMFYREMVDALPDFYNHAPIADIPLQLLAANRGWAWYMDEPMCVYRLGGAASWTTLMKQGNYEKKQQDYAAAMTEMYRGFDAFSGGRFHNTVEHAIKRLIFLTQVNTKHFDTVLNKENREFYRELNARTRFFIRFETSAPKLYAW
;
A
#
# COMPACT_ATOMS: atom_id res chain seq x y z
N CYS A 1 -10.23 -3.23 -19.78
CA CYS A 1 -10.13 -3.10 -18.31
C CYS A 1 -9.79 -4.45 -17.72
N SER A 2 -8.72 -4.53 -16.95
CA SER A 2 -8.25 -5.79 -16.32
C SER A 2 -8.74 -5.92 -14.86
N LEU A 3 -9.02 -4.81 -14.22
CA LEU A 3 -9.45 -4.68 -12.83
C LEU A 3 -10.49 -3.58 -12.71
N CYS A 4 -11.54 -3.84 -11.94
CA CYS A 4 -12.50 -2.83 -11.51
C CYS A 4 -12.52 -2.79 -9.98
N PHE A 5 -12.65 -1.62 -9.38
CA PHE A 5 -12.77 -1.49 -7.94
C PHE A 5 -13.51 -0.19 -7.57
N HIS A 6 -13.95 -0.10 -6.31
CA HIS A 6 -14.73 1.02 -5.84
C HIS A 6 -14.32 1.46 -4.43
N SER A 7 -14.87 2.59 -3.97
CA SER A 7 -14.68 3.10 -2.61
C SER A 7 -15.33 2.19 -1.57
N ALA A 8 -14.94 2.35 -0.31
CA ALA A 8 -15.54 1.65 0.84
C ALA A 8 -15.91 2.64 1.95
N LYS A 9 -17.01 2.38 2.65
CA LYS A 9 -17.30 2.96 3.96
C LYS A 9 -16.32 2.38 4.98
N VAL A 10 -15.92 3.16 5.97
CA VAL A 10 -15.02 2.68 7.03
C VAL A 10 -15.79 2.53 8.33
N GLU A 11 -15.76 1.32 8.90
CA GLU A 11 -16.29 0.98 10.22
C GLU A 11 -15.14 0.70 11.18
N VAL A 12 -15.17 1.26 12.38
CA VAL A 12 -14.14 1.05 13.41
C VAL A 12 -14.75 0.32 14.60
N GLN A 13 -14.32 -0.93 14.83
CA GLN A 13 -14.67 -1.75 16.01
C GLN A 13 -16.18 -1.76 16.36
N GLY A 14 -17.05 -1.94 15.37
CA GLY A 14 -18.49 -2.00 15.56
C GLY A 14 -19.17 -0.66 15.93
N LYS A 15 -18.41 0.45 15.93
CA LYS A 15 -18.98 1.79 16.01
C LYS A 15 -19.56 2.18 14.66
N ALA A 16 -20.50 3.12 14.69
CA ALA A 16 -21.08 3.67 13.47
C ALA A 16 -20.01 4.02 12.44
N LEU A 17 -20.36 3.87 11.17
CA LEU A 17 -19.51 4.21 10.03
C LEU A 17 -18.92 5.61 10.26
N THR A 18 -17.61 5.75 10.01
CA THR A 18 -16.94 7.05 10.08
C THR A 18 -17.44 7.96 8.96
N GLU A 19 -17.31 9.27 9.14
CA GLU A 19 -17.60 10.25 8.07
C GLU A 19 -16.61 10.14 6.90
N HIS A 20 -15.51 9.41 7.09
CA HIS A 20 -14.45 9.26 6.09
C HIS A 20 -14.55 7.92 5.39
N ASP A 21 -14.81 7.98 4.10
CA ASP A 21 -14.75 6.83 3.21
C ASP A 21 -13.29 6.51 2.83
N MET A 22 -12.99 5.24 2.56
CA MET A 22 -11.76 4.84 1.91
C MET A 22 -11.89 5.13 0.41
N ARG A 23 -11.38 6.30 -0.01
CA ARG A 23 -11.42 6.80 -1.39
C ARG A 23 -10.02 7.04 -1.90
N PRO A 24 -9.43 6.12 -2.69
CA PRO A 24 -8.08 6.28 -3.21
C PRO A 24 -7.95 7.45 -4.21
N TYR A 25 -9.05 7.83 -4.86
CA TYR A 25 -9.09 8.90 -5.84
C TYR A 25 -10.34 9.77 -5.69
N LYS A 26 -10.30 10.97 -6.28
CA LYS A 26 -11.47 11.85 -6.44
C LYS A 26 -12.12 11.61 -7.80
N GLY A 27 -13.38 11.20 -7.80
CA GLY A 27 -14.14 10.91 -9.02
C GLY A 27 -13.74 9.58 -9.68
N SER A 28 -14.69 8.99 -10.38
CA SER A 28 -14.45 7.75 -11.14
C SER A 28 -13.50 8.00 -12.29
N ARG A 29 -12.54 7.09 -12.50
CA ARG A 29 -11.51 7.28 -13.52
C ARG A 29 -10.83 5.98 -13.94
N MET A 30 -10.16 6.05 -15.08
CA MET A 30 -9.20 5.05 -15.52
C MET A 30 -7.88 5.19 -14.75
N ILE A 31 -7.27 4.07 -14.39
CA ILE A 31 -5.99 3.96 -13.70
C ILE A 31 -5.03 3.21 -14.61
N SER A 32 -3.86 3.79 -14.87
CA SER A 32 -2.85 3.14 -15.73
C SER A 32 -2.17 1.97 -15.01
N PRO A 33 -1.56 1.04 -15.74
CA PRO A 33 -0.75 -0.04 -15.13
C PRO A 33 0.32 0.48 -14.18
N GLU A 34 1.02 1.54 -14.56
CA GLU A 34 2.09 2.16 -13.76
C GLU A 34 1.52 2.73 -12.45
N GLU A 35 0.36 3.37 -12.51
CA GLU A 35 -0.31 3.90 -11.31
C GLU A 35 -0.82 2.78 -10.40
N ILE A 36 -1.29 1.66 -10.96
CA ILE A 36 -1.65 0.47 -10.17
C ILE A 36 -0.42 -0.06 -9.41
N ILE A 37 0.71 -0.20 -10.09
CA ILE A 37 1.96 -0.73 -9.51
C ILE A 37 2.49 0.20 -8.41
N ASP A 38 2.48 1.49 -8.63
CA ASP A 38 3.03 2.47 -7.70
C ASP A 38 2.11 2.72 -6.48
N LYS A 39 0.80 2.58 -6.64
CA LYS A 39 -0.20 2.89 -5.61
C LYS A 39 -1.08 1.71 -5.20
N THR A 40 -0.51 0.52 -5.09
CA THR A 40 -1.24 -0.70 -4.71
C THR A 40 -1.92 -0.61 -3.34
N SER A 41 -1.44 0.24 -2.44
CA SER A 41 -2.06 0.46 -1.14
C SER A 41 -3.25 1.43 -1.23
N GLY A 42 -4.36 1.05 -0.62
CA GLY A 42 -5.55 1.91 -0.55
C GLY A 42 -6.71 1.44 -1.40
N TYR A 43 -6.58 0.36 -2.17
CA TYR A 43 -7.70 -0.27 -2.84
C TYR A 43 -8.41 -1.23 -1.87
N PRO A 44 -9.71 -1.05 -1.59
CA PRO A 44 -10.42 -1.97 -0.70
C PRO A 44 -10.45 -3.37 -1.31
N THR A 45 -9.82 -4.35 -0.66
CA THR A 45 -9.73 -5.74 -1.17
C THR A 45 -11.09 -6.32 -1.54
N ALA A 46 -12.13 -6.03 -0.73
CA ALA A 46 -13.50 -6.48 -0.98
C ALA A 46 -14.16 -5.84 -2.22
N SER A 47 -13.55 -4.84 -2.83
CA SER A 47 -14.07 -4.15 -4.02
C SER A 47 -13.45 -4.62 -5.33
N LEU A 48 -12.41 -5.47 -5.27
CA LEU A 48 -11.66 -5.89 -6.45
C LEU A 48 -12.49 -6.86 -7.31
N MET A 49 -12.72 -6.50 -8.55
CA MET A 49 -13.38 -7.33 -9.57
C MET A 49 -12.42 -7.51 -10.74
N PHE A 50 -12.13 -8.75 -11.09
CA PHE A 50 -11.15 -9.11 -12.10
C PHE A 50 -11.57 -10.38 -12.86
N TYR A 51 -10.92 -10.66 -13.96
CA TYR A 51 -11.19 -11.88 -14.74
C TYR A 51 -10.66 -13.12 -14.01
N ARG A 52 -11.47 -14.17 -13.94
CA ARG A 52 -11.14 -15.43 -13.29
C ARG A 52 -9.83 -16.03 -13.82
N GLU A 53 -9.60 -15.95 -15.12
CA GLU A 53 -8.39 -16.49 -15.75
C GLU A 53 -7.08 -15.88 -15.20
N MET A 54 -7.16 -14.77 -14.48
CA MET A 54 -5.98 -14.20 -13.83
C MET A 54 -5.46 -15.03 -12.65
N VAL A 55 -6.31 -15.90 -12.10
CA VAL A 55 -6.01 -16.72 -10.91
C VAL A 55 -6.01 -18.21 -11.19
N ASP A 56 -6.24 -18.64 -12.44
CA ASP A 56 -6.23 -20.05 -12.82
C ASP A 56 -4.81 -20.67 -12.76
N ALA A 57 -3.76 -19.85 -13.01
CA ALA A 57 -2.36 -20.23 -12.89
C ALA A 57 -1.55 -19.07 -12.27
N LEU A 58 -1.39 -19.12 -10.97
CA LEU A 58 -0.68 -18.07 -10.23
C LEU A 58 0.85 -18.23 -10.38
N PRO A 59 1.58 -17.16 -10.72
CA PRO A 59 3.04 -17.20 -10.80
C PRO A 59 3.69 -17.25 -9.41
N ASP A 60 4.95 -17.66 -9.37
CA ASP A 60 5.70 -17.85 -8.12
C ASP A 60 5.71 -16.62 -7.22
N PHE A 61 5.86 -15.42 -7.79
CA PHE A 61 5.88 -14.20 -7.00
C PHE A 61 4.56 -13.96 -6.24
N TYR A 62 3.44 -14.46 -6.76
CA TYR A 62 2.14 -14.42 -6.08
C TYR A 62 2.10 -15.36 -4.88
N ASN A 63 2.58 -16.59 -5.06
CA ASN A 63 2.53 -17.64 -4.04
C ASN A 63 3.43 -17.32 -2.82
N HIS A 64 4.48 -16.53 -3.01
CA HIS A 64 5.41 -16.13 -1.96
C HIS A 64 5.13 -14.72 -1.40
N ALA A 65 4.08 -14.06 -1.87
CA ALA A 65 3.71 -12.73 -1.38
C ALA A 65 3.18 -12.78 0.05
N PRO A 66 3.52 -11.79 0.90
CA PRO A 66 3.06 -11.77 2.30
C PRO A 66 1.58 -11.43 2.45
N ILE A 67 0.94 -10.92 1.40
CA ILE A 67 -0.49 -10.59 1.29
C ILE A 67 -0.98 -10.91 -0.11
N ALA A 68 -2.27 -11.19 -0.29
CA ALA A 68 -2.80 -11.68 -1.57
C ALA A 68 -3.35 -10.59 -2.51
N ASP A 69 -3.73 -9.44 -1.99
CA ASP A 69 -4.40 -8.38 -2.76
C ASP A 69 -3.44 -7.57 -3.62
N ILE A 70 -2.24 -7.26 -3.15
CA ILE A 70 -1.25 -6.51 -3.94
C ILE A 70 -0.76 -7.32 -5.15
N PRO A 71 -0.30 -8.57 -5.04
CA PRO A 71 0.12 -9.33 -6.23
C PRO A 71 -1.03 -9.56 -7.22
N LEU A 72 -2.29 -9.63 -6.77
CA LEU A 72 -3.44 -9.65 -7.66
C LEU A 72 -3.57 -8.36 -8.48
N GLN A 73 -3.37 -7.20 -7.84
CA GLN A 73 -3.35 -5.90 -8.52
C GLN A 73 -2.19 -5.82 -9.54
N LEU A 74 -1.02 -6.37 -9.22
CA LEU A 74 0.12 -6.44 -10.14
C LEU A 74 -0.18 -7.35 -11.35
N LEU A 75 -0.86 -8.49 -11.16
CA LEU A 75 -1.33 -9.32 -12.27
C LEU A 75 -2.30 -8.56 -13.17
N ALA A 76 -3.21 -7.78 -12.57
CA ALA A 76 -4.11 -6.93 -13.32
C ALA A 76 -3.37 -5.83 -14.11
N ALA A 77 -2.38 -5.17 -13.50
CA ALA A 77 -1.54 -4.17 -14.16
C ALA A 77 -0.78 -4.77 -15.35
N ASN A 78 -0.32 -6.03 -15.23
CA ASN A 78 0.34 -6.73 -16.35
C ASN A 78 -0.59 -6.95 -17.55
N ARG A 79 -1.90 -7.04 -17.32
CA ARG A 79 -2.92 -7.21 -18.38
C ARG A 79 -3.45 -5.89 -18.95
N GLY A 80 -3.37 -4.80 -18.20
CA GLY A 80 -3.85 -3.49 -18.66
C GLY A 80 -4.29 -2.55 -17.55
N TRP A 81 -5.11 -1.59 -17.92
CA TRP A 81 -5.63 -0.55 -17.03
C TRP A 81 -6.77 -1.04 -16.12
N ALA A 82 -6.99 -0.33 -15.00
CA ALA A 82 -8.13 -0.54 -14.12
C ALA A 82 -9.16 0.59 -14.23
N TRP A 83 -10.40 0.30 -13.82
CA TRP A 83 -11.45 1.28 -13.65
C TRP A 83 -11.79 1.46 -12.17
N TYR A 84 -11.69 2.67 -11.69
CA TYR A 84 -12.12 3.06 -10.35
C TYR A 84 -13.50 3.72 -10.39
N MET A 85 -14.41 3.28 -9.53
CA MET A 85 -15.72 3.87 -9.29
C MET A 85 -15.72 4.59 -7.94
N ASP A 86 -15.99 5.91 -7.95
CA ASP A 86 -16.00 6.73 -6.73
C ASP A 86 -17.34 6.62 -5.98
N GLU A 87 -17.80 5.39 -5.78
CA GLU A 87 -19.01 5.04 -5.03
C GLU A 87 -18.68 4.01 -3.95
N PRO A 88 -19.00 4.27 -2.66
CA PRO A 88 -18.74 3.33 -1.59
C PRO A 88 -19.80 2.21 -1.58
N MET A 89 -19.45 1.05 -2.14
CA MET A 89 -20.37 -0.10 -2.26
C MET A 89 -20.01 -1.26 -1.33
N CYS A 90 -19.00 -1.12 -0.46
CA CYS A 90 -18.69 -2.08 0.59
C CYS A 90 -18.27 -1.39 1.89
N VAL A 91 -18.08 -2.17 2.95
CA VAL A 91 -17.63 -1.69 4.26
C VAL A 91 -16.26 -2.29 4.56
N TYR A 92 -15.29 -1.42 4.82
CA TYR A 92 -13.97 -1.79 5.31
C TYR A 92 -13.91 -1.71 6.83
N ARG A 93 -13.79 -2.86 7.51
CA ARG A 93 -13.79 -2.94 8.98
C ARG A 93 -12.37 -2.85 9.52
N LEU A 94 -12.12 -1.84 10.35
CA LEU A 94 -10.86 -1.63 11.05
C LEU A 94 -10.94 -2.14 12.50
N GLY A 95 -9.81 -2.62 13.01
CA GLY A 95 -9.65 -2.97 14.43
C GLY A 95 -10.22 -4.35 14.82
N GLY A 96 -10.52 -5.21 13.84
CA GLY A 96 -10.81 -6.61 14.11
C GLY A 96 -9.60 -7.32 14.74
N ALA A 97 -9.79 -8.13 15.80
CA ALA A 97 -8.68 -8.77 16.52
C ALA A 97 -7.78 -9.64 15.62
N ALA A 98 -8.37 -10.31 14.62
CA ALA A 98 -7.67 -11.15 13.64
C ALA A 98 -7.30 -10.41 12.35
N SER A 99 -7.51 -9.09 12.26
CA SER A 99 -7.15 -8.35 11.04
C SER A 99 -5.63 -8.23 10.91
N TRP A 100 -5.12 -8.33 9.68
CA TRP A 100 -3.70 -8.20 9.38
C TRP A 100 -3.10 -6.91 10.00
N THR A 101 -3.79 -5.77 9.86
CA THR A 101 -3.36 -4.48 10.42
C THR A 101 -3.25 -4.49 11.95
N THR A 102 -4.12 -5.24 12.64
CA THR A 102 -4.05 -5.42 14.10
C THR A 102 -2.90 -6.34 14.48
N LEU A 103 -2.74 -7.46 13.79
CA LEU A 103 -1.66 -8.42 14.04
C LEU A 103 -0.27 -7.82 13.77
N MET A 104 -0.14 -6.94 12.77
CA MET A 104 1.11 -6.22 12.49
C MET A 104 1.54 -5.32 13.64
N LYS A 105 0.61 -4.76 14.42
CA LYS A 105 0.91 -3.88 15.56
C LYS A 105 1.28 -4.61 16.86
N GLN A 106 1.11 -5.93 16.92
CA GLN A 106 1.43 -6.73 18.10
C GLN A 106 2.89 -7.17 18.10
N GLY A 107 3.52 -7.24 19.29
CA GLY A 107 4.90 -7.71 19.47
C GLY A 107 5.94 -6.73 18.90
N ASN A 108 7.01 -7.24 18.31
CA ASN A 108 8.07 -6.40 17.73
C ASN A 108 7.62 -5.80 16.40
N TYR A 109 7.01 -4.62 16.48
CA TYR A 109 6.47 -3.88 15.32
C TYR A 109 7.54 -3.56 14.29
N GLU A 110 8.71 -3.09 14.73
CA GLU A 110 9.80 -2.71 13.82
C GLU A 110 10.28 -3.90 12.99
N LYS A 111 10.57 -5.02 13.64
CA LYS A 111 10.97 -6.25 12.95
C LYS A 111 9.91 -6.70 11.96
N LYS A 112 8.63 -6.68 12.33
CA LYS A 112 7.54 -7.06 11.43
C LYS A 112 7.45 -6.13 10.21
N GLN A 113 7.66 -4.83 10.37
CA GLN A 113 7.68 -3.88 9.26
C GLN A 113 8.86 -4.14 8.32
N GLN A 114 10.03 -4.46 8.87
CA GLN A 114 11.23 -4.81 8.08
C GLN A 114 11.05 -6.13 7.32
N ASP A 115 10.57 -7.18 8.00
CA ASP A 115 10.31 -8.50 7.39
C ASP A 115 9.25 -8.37 6.27
N TYR A 116 8.19 -7.58 6.50
CA TYR A 116 7.18 -7.29 5.49
C TYR A 116 7.75 -6.55 4.29
N ALA A 117 8.55 -5.51 4.51
CA ALA A 117 9.17 -4.75 3.43
C ALA A 117 10.13 -5.61 2.61
N ALA A 118 10.87 -6.51 3.25
CA ALA A 118 11.74 -7.46 2.55
C ALA A 118 10.93 -8.41 1.67
N ALA A 119 9.89 -9.06 2.21
CA ALA A 119 9.04 -9.98 1.46
C ALA A 119 8.30 -9.28 0.30
N MET A 120 7.81 -8.06 0.51
CA MET A 120 7.20 -7.25 -0.54
C MET A 120 8.21 -6.87 -1.63
N THR A 121 9.44 -6.56 -1.27
CA THR A 121 10.51 -6.25 -2.25
C THR A 121 10.77 -7.45 -3.15
N GLU A 122 10.88 -8.66 -2.58
CA GLU A 122 11.05 -9.89 -3.34
C GLU A 122 9.85 -10.14 -4.28
N MET A 123 8.63 -9.93 -3.79
CA MET A 123 7.41 -10.02 -4.60
C MET A 123 7.44 -9.04 -5.79
N TYR A 124 7.81 -7.78 -5.57
CA TYR A 124 7.93 -6.78 -6.63
C TYR A 124 8.99 -7.15 -7.68
N ARG A 125 10.14 -7.66 -7.24
CA ARG A 125 11.20 -8.15 -8.16
C ARG A 125 10.74 -9.36 -8.95
N GLY A 126 10.02 -10.29 -8.31
CA GLY A 126 9.41 -11.41 -9.00
C GLY A 126 8.39 -10.97 -10.05
N PHE A 127 7.58 -9.95 -9.74
CA PHE A 127 6.67 -9.34 -10.73
C PHE A 127 7.42 -8.67 -11.87
N ASP A 128 8.51 -7.95 -11.61
CA ASP A 128 9.32 -7.31 -12.65
C ASP A 128 9.85 -8.37 -13.63
N ALA A 129 10.42 -9.45 -13.12
CA ALA A 129 10.86 -10.58 -13.93
C ALA A 129 9.70 -11.23 -14.72
N PHE A 130 8.54 -11.45 -14.09
CA PHE A 130 7.34 -11.99 -14.72
C PHE A 130 6.81 -11.11 -15.84
N SER A 131 6.89 -9.79 -15.70
CA SER A 131 6.47 -8.83 -16.72
C SER A 131 7.49 -8.68 -17.86
N GLY A 132 8.62 -9.38 -17.79
CA GLY A 132 9.74 -9.24 -18.73
C GLY A 132 10.45 -7.88 -18.63
N GLY A 133 10.44 -7.24 -17.45
CA GLY A 133 11.03 -5.93 -17.20
C GLY A 133 10.23 -4.76 -17.78
N ARG A 134 9.02 -5.00 -18.28
CA ARG A 134 8.17 -3.97 -18.90
C ARG A 134 7.92 -2.78 -17.99
N PHE A 135 7.86 -3.00 -16.68
CA PHE A 135 7.56 -1.99 -15.67
C PHE A 135 8.72 -1.70 -14.73
N HIS A 136 9.95 -2.06 -15.14
CA HIS A 136 11.14 -2.01 -14.28
C HIS A 136 11.27 -0.69 -13.49
N ASN A 137 11.21 0.46 -14.15
CA ASN A 137 11.35 1.76 -13.48
C ASN A 137 10.23 2.02 -12.45
N THR A 138 9.00 1.62 -12.76
CA THR A 138 7.85 1.78 -11.85
C THR A 138 7.97 0.85 -10.64
N VAL A 139 8.42 -0.38 -10.85
CA VAL A 139 8.67 -1.35 -9.78
C VAL A 139 9.77 -0.85 -8.85
N GLU A 140 10.89 -0.37 -9.38
CA GLU A 140 11.97 0.21 -8.57
C GLU A 140 11.50 1.44 -7.78
N HIS A 141 10.65 2.28 -8.37
CA HIS A 141 10.03 3.41 -7.66
C HIS A 141 9.11 2.93 -6.51
N ALA A 142 8.26 1.92 -6.77
CA ALA A 142 7.38 1.34 -5.76
C ALA A 142 8.16 0.70 -4.60
N ILE A 143 9.27 0.00 -4.88
CA ILE A 143 10.19 -0.56 -3.88
C ILE A 143 10.81 0.55 -3.02
N LYS A 144 11.33 1.62 -3.63
CA LYS A 144 11.88 2.76 -2.90
C LYS A 144 10.85 3.42 -2.00
N ARG A 145 9.63 3.61 -2.50
CA ARG A 145 8.49 4.12 -1.73
C ARG A 145 8.16 3.22 -0.53
N LEU A 146 8.11 1.90 -0.73
CA LEU A 146 7.86 0.92 0.34
C LEU A 146 8.93 1.02 1.44
N ILE A 147 10.20 1.06 1.08
CA ILE A 147 11.33 1.22 2.02
C ILE A 147 11.20 2.54 2.77
N PHE A 148 10.93 3.64 2.07
CA PHE A 148 10.72 4.95 2.68
C PHE A 148 9.56 4.93 3.70
N LEU A 149 8.41 4.37 3.36
CA LEU A 149 7.26 4.27 4.26
C LEU A 149 7.56 3.37 5.47
N THR A 150 8.33 2.31 5.27
CA THR A 150 8.81 1.47 6.37
C THR A 150 9.69 2.27 7.34
N GLN A 151 10.61 3.09 6.85
CA GLN A 151 11.44 3.97 7.68
C GLN A 151 10.59 5.00 8.44
N VAL A 152 9.56 5.57 7.81
CA VAL A 152 8.61 6.47 8.49
C VAL A 152 7.87 5.73 9.61
N ASN A 153 7.37 4.53 9.34
CA ASN A 153 6.61 3.72 10.29
C ASN A 153 7.46 3.23 11.47
N THR A 154 8.74 2.98 11.24
CA THR A 154 9.72 2.54 12.26
C THR A 154 10.51 3.70 12.87
N LYS A 155 10.16 4.94 12.54
CA LYS A 155 10.76 6.18 13.07
C LYS A 155 12.26 6.37 12.78
N HIS A 156 12.77 5.78 11.72
CA HIS A 156 14.14 6.03 11.25
C HIS A 156 14.23 7.39 10.51
N PHE A 157 13.96 8.47 11.24
CA PHE A 157 13.78 9.81 10.64
C PHE A 157 15.06 10.40 10.05
N ASP A 158 16.23 10.02 10.54
CA ASP A 158 17.51 10.44 9.93
C ASP A 158 17.59 10.01 8.47
N THR A 159 17.17 8.77 8.18
CA THR A 159 17.11 8.24 6.81
C THR A 159 15.96 8.86 6.00
N VAL A 160 14.79 9.05 6.64
CA VAL A 160 13.61 9.69 6.02
C VAL A 160 13.94 11.11 5.51
N LEU A 161 14.78 11.86 6.23
CA LEU A 161 15.16 13.24 5.88
C LEU A 161 16.32 13.34 4.88
N ASN A 162 16.89 12.22 4.42
CA ASN A 162 17.93 12.22 3.41
C ASN A 162 17.45 12.81 2.08
N LYS A 163 18.39 13.39 1.32
CA LYS A 163 18.10 14.04 0.03
C LYS A 163 17.43 13.08 -0.97
N GLU A 164 17.81 11.82 -0.95
CA GLU A 164 17.29 10.77 -1.83
C GLU A 164 15.79 10.50 -1.62
N ASN A 165 15.31 10.70 -0.39
CA ASN A 165 13.91 10.49 -0.01
C ASN A 165 13.03 11.74 -0.17
N ARG A 166 13.57 12.84 -0.73
CA ARG A 166 12.88 14.13 -0.80
C ARG A 166 11.57 14.10 -1.56
N GLU A 167 11.49 13.28 -2.60
CA GLU A 167 10.27 13.07 -3.40
C GLU A 167 9.16 12.50 -2.52
N PHE A 168 9.40 11.34 -1.92
CA PHE A 168 8.43 10.65 -1.06
C PHE A 168 8.08 11.46 0.20
N TYR A 169 9.06 12.18 0.77
CA TYR A 169 8.82 13.06 1.90
C TYR A 169 7.82 14.18 1.57
N ARG A 170 7.85 14.73 0.35
CA ARG A 170 6.90 15.76 -0.08
C ARG A 170 5.47 15.24 -0.23
N GLU A 171 5.29 13.95 -0.52
CA GLU A 171 3.99 13.31 -0.64
C GLU A 171 3.31 13.07 0.71
N LEU A 172 4.08 13.03 1.80
CA LEU A 172 3.51 12.92 3.14
C LEU A 172 2.61 14.12 3.44
N ASN A 173 1.50 13.88 4.15
CA ASN A 173 0.63 14.96 4.60
C ASN A 173 1.36 15.91 5.56
N ALA A 174 0.86 17.15 5.68
CA ALA A 174 1.49 18.21 6.47
C ALA A 174 1.66 17.82 7.96
N ARG A 175 0.69 17.09 8.52
CA ARG A 175 0.73 16.62 9.91
C ARG A 175 1.88 15.64 10.14
N THR A 176 2.04 14.64 9.28
CA THR A 176 3.14 13.66 9.35
C THR A 176 4.50 14.35 9.21
N ARG A 177 4.64 15.26 8.23
CA ARG A 177 5.89 16.03 8.06
C ARG A 177 6.23 16.88 9.28
N PHE A 178 5.21 17.49 9.91
CA PHE A 178 5.39 18.26 11.14
C PHE A 178 5.90 17.36 12.28
N PHE A 179 5.27 16.19 12.50
CA PHE A 179 5.70 15.26 13.54
C PHE A 179 7.12 14.75 13.33
N ILE A 180 7.49 14.36 12.09
CA ILE A 180 8.85 13.93 11.77
C ILE A 180 9.88 15.01 12.16
N ARG A 181 9.65 16.26 11.73
CA ARG A 181 10.54 17.38 12.04
C ARG A 181 10.59 17.68 13.53
N PHE A 182 9.45 17.69 14.20
CA PHE A 182 9.37 17.96 15.63
C PHE A 182 10.13 16.91 16.44
N GLU A 183 9.91 15.62 16.16
CA GLU A 183 10.56 14.51 16.85
C GLU A 183 12.08 14.51 16.61
N THR A 184 12.52 14.90 15.41
CA THR A 184 13.95 15.04 15.08
C THR A 184 14.60 16.25 15.76
N SER A 185 13.89 17.39 15.86
CA SER A 185 14.46 18.64 16.40
C SER A 185 14.37 18.74 17.92
N ALA A 186 13.45 18.03 18.57
CA ALA A 186 13.20 18.11 20.01
C ALA A 186 12.98 16.73 20.65
N PRO A 187 13.93 15.79 20.53
CA PRO A 187 13.73 14.40 20.98
C PRO A 187 13.44 14.29 22.49
N LYS A 188 13.92 15.23 23.31
CA LYS A 188 13.70 15.24 24.77
C LYS A 188 12.30 15.64 25.20
N LEU A 189 11.51 16.31 24.35
CA LEU A 189 10.14 16.71 24.66
C LEU A 189 9.12 15.62 24.37
N TYR A 190 9.50 14.56 23.66
CA TYR A 190 8.65 13.44 23.27
C TYR A 190 8.76 12.22 24.21
N ALA A 191 9.66 12.24 25.17
CA ALA A 191 9.91 11.14 26.12
C ALA A 191 9.06 11.21 27.40
N TRP A 192 7.93 11.95 27.36
CA TRP A 192 6.94 12.07 28.46
C TRP A 192 5.61 11.43 28.10
#